data_22a4490d05c232721567123b5dda833e
#
_entry.id   22a4490d05c232721567123b5dda833e
#
_cell.length_a   1.000
_cell.length_b   1.000
_cell.length_c   1.000
_cell.angle_alpha   90.00
_cell.angle_beta   90.00
_cell.angle_gamma   90.00
#
_symmetry.space_group_name_H-M   'P 1'
#
loop_
_entity.id
_entity.type
_entity.pdbx_description
1 polymer ?
#
loop_
_entity_poly.entity_id
_entity_poly.type
_entity_poly.pdbx_seq_one_letter_code
_entity_poly.pdbx_strand_id
1 'polypeptide(L)'
;MYFKAGLEILGTEGWIIAPSTMLKLCSEGANCCFICGDLDTMNSLIAQVIAQDIPVSEKFSVYEVKLQAAYAACNFDEAIKTGFDFRRQLGLPTPKNKPVHMLVIIKEFIKTKNAVGNRTAEDIARLPELIDDRIIMGQRMLELISTSCYQVSTIHEIRKVNALFTTLTFQTLHHYFPLKVQPSMFPLIVFYLGKLNKLGCVQSVYLIYHKFY
;
A
#
# COMPACT_ATOMS: atom_id res chain seq x y z
N MET A 1 12.32 4.77 25.23
CA MET A 1 12.74 5.72 26.28
C MET A 1 13.14 7.09 25.70
N TYR A 2 14.05 7.16 24.75
CA TYR A 2 14.56 8.44 24.20
C TYR A 2 13.49 9.31 23.52
N PHE A 3 12.51 8.74 22.77
CA PHE A 3 11.46 9.53 22.13
C PHE A 3 10.56 10.25 23.14
N LYS A 4 10.26 9.63 24.30
CA LYS A 4 9.45 10.27 25.36
C LYS A 4 10.18 11.51 25.90
N ALA A 5 11.47 11.40 26.20
CA ALA A 5 12.28 12.55 26.65
C ALA A 5 12.33 13.65 25.58
N GLY A 6 12.47 13.29 24.29
CA GLY A 6 12.43 14.26 23.20
C GLY A 6 11.10 15.00 23.10
N LEU A 7 9.99 14.28 23.26
CA LEU A 7 8.64 14.88 23.27
C LEU A 7 8.42 15.79 24.49
N GLU A 8 8.93 15.41 25.66
CA GLU A 8 8.87 16.22 26.88
C GLU A 8 9.67 17.53 26.73
N ILE A 9 10.87 17.46 26.13
CA ILE A 9 11.73 18.65 25.89
C ILE A 9 11.06 19.61 24.91
N LEU A 10 10.47 19.11 23.81
CA LEU A 10 9.84 19.95 22.79
C LEU A 10 8.48 20.48 23.25
N GLY A 11 7.80 19.76 24.13
CA GLY A 11 6.50 20.14 24.66
C GLY A 11 5.43 20.36 23.59
N THR A 12 4.41 21.14 23.94
CA THR A 12 3.29 21.44 23.03
C THR A 12 3.66 22.35 21.86
N GLU A 13 4.73 23.15 22.01
CA GLU A 13 5.22 24.07 20.98
C GLU A 13 6.13 23.39 19.95
N GLY A 14 6.49 22.13 20.17
CA GLY A 14 7.40 21.38 19.30
C GLY A 14 6.96 21.32 17.84
N TRP A 15 5.66 21.30 17.56
CA TRP A 15 5.12 21.36 16.21
C TRP A 15 5.31 22.72 15.51
N ILE A 16 5.52 23.79 16.28
CA ILE A 16 5.79 25.14 15.76
C ILE A 16 7.29 25.35 15.61
N ILE A 17 8.05 24.95 16.63
CA ILE A 17 9.50 25.24 16.72
C ILE A 17 10.32 24.28 15.84
N ALA A 18 9.97 22.98 15.86
CA ALA A 18 10.71 21.92 15.19
C ALA A 18 9.79 20.83 14.59
N PRO A 19 8.92 21.19 13.60
CA PRO A 19 7.88 20.30 13.11
C PRO A 19 8.43 18.98 12.53
N SER A 20 9.53 19.00 11.80
CA SER A 20 10.16 17.81 11.25
C SER A 20 10.71 16.86 12.33
N THR A 21 11.25 17.43 13.42
CA THR A 21 11.74 16.65 14.56
C THR A 21 10.56 16.04 15.32
N MET A 22 9.47 16.80 15.55
CA MET A 22 8.25 16.29 16.16
C MET A 22 7.63 15.16 15.35
N LEU A 23 7.53 15.34 14.03
CA LEU A 23 7.02 14.30 13.13
C LEU A 23 7.85 13.01 13.26
N LYS A 24 9.17 13.12 13.25
CA LYS A 24 10.06 11.98 13.38
C LYS A 24 9.94 11.32 14.75
N LEU A 25 9.93 12.08 15.84
CA LEU A 25 9.76 11.55 17.20
C LEU A 25 8.41 10.84 17.39
N CYS A 26 7.32 11.43 16.89
CA CYS A 26 6.00 10.80 16.98
C CYS A 26 5.94 9.52 16.12
N SER A 27 6.50 9.55 14.91
CA SER A 27 6.46 8.40 13.99
C SER A 27 7.30 7.23 14.51
N GLU A 28 8.55 7.48 14.89
CA GLU A 28 9.43 6.46 15.47
C GLU A 28 8.93 6.00 16.84
N GLY A 29 8.41 6.93 17.64
CA GLY A 29 7.79 6.62 18.92
C GLY A 29 6.58 5.71 18.78
N ALA A 30 5.71 5.96 17.80
CA ALA A 30 4.56 5.11 17.51
C ALA A 30 4.99 3.69 17.11
N ASN A 31 6.02 3.58 16.27
CA ASN A 31 6.58 2.29 15.88
C ASN A 31 7.19 1.54 17.07
N CYS A 32 7.95 2.22 17.92
CA CYS A 32 8.49 1.62 19.14
C CYS A 32 7.38 1.16 20.09
N CYS A 33 6.33 1.96 20.26
CA CYS A 33 5.18 1.61 21.11
C CYS A 33 4.44 0.39 20.55
N PHE A 34 4.27 0.30 19.22
CA PHE A 34 3.69 -0.87 18.56
C PHE A 34 4.50 -2.14 18.87
N ILE A 35 5.82 -2.10 18.70
CA ILE A 35 6.72 -3.24 18.98
C ILE A 35 6.67 -3.66 20.45
N CYS A 36 6.56 -2.69 21.38
CA CYS A 36 6.49 -2.95 22.81
C CYS A 36 5.06 -3.32 23.30
N GLY A 37 4.03 -3.24 22.45
CA GLY A 37 2.65 -3.51 22.82
C GLY A 37 1.95 -2.38 23.57
N ASP A 38 2.54 -1.18 23.65
CA ASP A 38 1.93 0.04 24.26
C ASP A 38 1.00 0.70 23.22
N LEU A 39 -0.16 0.08 22.99
CA LEU A 39 -1.09 0.50 21.93
C LEU A 39 -1.76 1.84 22.24
N ASP A 40 -1.94 2.19 23.49
CA ASP A 40 -2.57 3.47 23.88
C ASP A 40 -1.65 4.66 23.55
N THR A 41 -0.37 4.57 23.92
CA THR A 41 0.63 5.58 23.56
C THR A 41 0.83 5.63 22.04
N MET A 42 0.89 4.46 21.37
CA MET A 42 0.96 4.38 19.92
C MET A 42 -0.19 5.16 19.24
N ASN A 43 -1.42 4.88 19.63
CA ASN A 43 -2.60 5.53 19.05
C ASN A 43 -2.61 7.05 19.32
N SER A 44 -2.18 7.48 20.51
CA SER A 44 -2.04 8.90 20.83
C SER A 44 -1.03 9.60 19.92
N LEU A 45 0.13 9.01 19.70
CA LEU A 45 1.17 9.57 18.81
C LEU A 45 0.70 9.62 17.35
N ILE A 46 0.05 8.56 16.88
CA ILE A 46 -0.54 8.52 15.53
C ILE A 46 -1.58 9.64 15.36
N ALA A 47 -2.48 9.80 16.34
CA ALA A 47 -3.50 10.84 16.30
C ALA A 47 -2.90 12.25 16.28
N GLN A 48 -1.84 12.49 17.02
CA GLN A 48 -1.12 13.77 17.01
C GLN A 48 -0.57 14.11 15.61
N VAL A 49 0.05 13.14 14.92
CA VAL A 49 0.58 13.35 13.55
C VAL A 49 -0.55 13.56 12.55
N ILE A 50 -1.61 12.74 12.63
CA ILE A 50 -2.75 12.84 11.70
C ILE A 50 -3.43 14.22 11.80
N ALA A 51 -3.51 14.78 13.01
CA ALA A 51 -4.15 16.08 13.26
C ALA A 51 -3.36 17.28 12.70
N GLN A 52 -2.08 17.11 12.38
CA GLN A 52 -1.28 18.21 11.83
C GLN A 52 -1.66 18.51 10.38
N ASP A 53 -1.60 19.79 10.01
CA ASP A 53 -1.78 20.27 8.63
C ASP A 53 -0.43 20.18 7.87
N ILE A 54 0.00 18.94 7.62
CA ILE A 54 1.21 18.61 6.86
C ILE A 54 0.83 17.72 5.66
N PRO A 55 1.68 17.66 4.61
CA PRO A 55 1.43 16.82 3.45
C PRO A 55 1.15 15.36 3.85
N VAL A 56 0.18 14.75 3.19
CA VAL A 56 -0.23 13.35 3.47
C VAL A 56 0.94 12.38 3.28
N SER A 57 1.83 12.67 2.31
CA SER A 57 3.05 11.90 2.08
C SER A 57 3.93 11.82 3.32
N GLU A 58 4.05 12.89 4.08
CA GLU A 58 4.85 12.91 5.30
C GLU A 58 4.23 12.08 6.45
N LYS A 59 2.91 11.84 6.39
CA LYS A 59 2.19 10.98 7.35
C LYS A 59 2.30 9.49 7.05
N PHE A 60 2.97 9.09 5.98
CA PHE A 60 3.01 7.69 5.51
C PHE A 60 3.43 6.71 6.61
N SER A 61 4.50 7.01 7.35
CA SER A 61 5.04 6.14 8.40
C SER A 61 4.04 5.83 9.52
N VAL A 62 3.25 6.81 9.95
CA VAL A 62 2.24 6.57 10.99
C VAL A 62 1.03 5.78 10.45
N TYR A 63 0.66 5.97 9.19
CA TYR A 63 -0.36 5.13 8.54
C TYR A 63 0.12 3.69 8.37
N GLU A 64 1.42 3.48 8.07
CA GLU A 64 2.04 2.16 8.00
C GLU A 64 1.97 1.45 9.37
N VAL A 65 2.35 2.13 10.46
CA VAL A 65 2.25 1.57 11.83
C VAL A 65 0.81 1.27 12.19
N LYS A 66 -0.13 2.17 11.91
CA LYS A 66 -1.57 1.95 12.16
C LYS A 66 -2.08 0.71 11.44
N LEU A 67 -1.69 0.53 10.18
CA LEU A 67 -2.08 -0.62 9.37
C LEU A 67 -1.48 -1.92 9.92
N GLN A 68 -0.20 -1.91 10.29
CA GLN A 68 0.49 -3.06 10.87
C GLN A 68 -0.13 -3.46 12.22
N ALA A 69 -0.50 -2.49 13.06
CA ALA A 69 -1.18 -2.76 14.33
C ALA A 69 -2.57 -3.38 14.11
N ALA A 70 -3.34 -2.87 13.16
CA ALA A 70 -4.63 -3.45 12.80
C ALA A 70 -4.47 -4.90 12.26
N TYR A 71 -3.45 -5.14 11.42
CA TYR A 71 -3.13 -6.47 10.92
C TYR A 71 -2.75 -7.44 12.04
N ALA A 72 -1.86 -7.01 12.96
CA ALA A 72 -1.44 -7.82 14.11
C ALA A 72 -2.59 -8.16 15.06
N ALA A 73 -3.57 -7.26 15.18
CA ALA A 73 -4.81 -7.49 15.92
C ALA A 73 -5.84 -8.33 15.15
N CYS A 74 -5.50 -8.86 13.97
CA CYS A 74 -6.41 -9.56 13.05
C CYS A 74 -7.64 -8.72 12.63
N ASN A 75 -7.58 -7.40 12.77
CA ASN A 75 -8.60 -6.47 12.31
C ASN A 75 -8.32 -6.06 10.85
N PHE A 76 -8.50 -7.02 9.94
CA PHE A 76 -8.14 -6.85 8.53
C PHE A 76 -9.00 -5.80 7.82
N ASP A 77 -10.26 -5.63 8.24
CA ASP A 77 -11.15 -4.60 7.68
C ASP A 77 -10.64 -3.19 7.97
N GLU A 78 -10.19 -2.94 9.19
CA GLU A 78 -9.58 -1.63 9.54
C GLU A 78 -8.25 -1.42 8.83
N ALA A 79 -7.43 -2.47 8.66
CA ALA A 79 -6.19 -2.39 7.90
C ALA A 79 -6.48 -1.98 6.44
N ILE A 80 -7.43 -2.66 5.78
CA ILE A 80 -7.83 -2.38 4.39
C ILE A 80 -8.40 -0.97 4.26
N LYS A 81 -9.28 -0.57 5.18
CA LYS A 81 -9.87 0.77 5.23
C LYS A 81 -8.80 1.84 5.39
N THR A 82 -7.86 1.66 6.33
CA THR A 82 -6.75 2.58 6.57
C THR A 82 -5.91 2.78 5.30
N GLY A 83 -5.58 1.72 4.59
CA GLY A 83 -4.80 1.79 3.36
C GLY A 83 -5.55 2.50 2.22
N PHE A 84 -6.85 2.25 2.06
CA PHE A 84 -7.65 2.94 1.04
C PHE A 84 -7.91 4.40 1.40
N ASP A 85 -8.08 4.74 2.67
CA ASP A 85 -8.25 6.13 3.12
C ASP A 85 -6.97 6.94 2.88
N PHE A 86 -5.81 6.38 3.15
CA PHE A 86 -4.53 7.00 2.83
C PHE A 86 -4.38 7.26 1.33
N ARG A 87 -4.65 6.26 0.49
CA ARG A 87 -4.60 6.42 -0.98
C ARG A 87 -5.57 7.50 -1.48
N ARG A 88 -6.76 7.59 -0.89
CA ARG A 88 -7.74 8.62 -1.23
C ARG A 88 -7.23 10.02 -0.90
N GLN A 89 -6.57 10.18 0.24
CA GLN A 89 -5.95 11.45 0.65
C GLN A 89 -4.79 11.85 -0.28
N LEU A 90 -4.06 10.88 -0.85
CA LEU A 90 -3.05 11.13 -1.89
C LEU A 90 -3.68 11.51 -3.27
N GLY A 91 -5.00 11.53 -3.39
CA GLY A 91 -5.69 11.75 -4.67
C GLY A 91 -5.58 10.60 -5.66
N LEU A 92 -5.16 9.42 -5.21
CA LEU A 92 -5.02 8.24 -6.06
C LEU A 92 -6.36 7.53 -6.24
N PRO A 93 -6.57 6.88 -7.39
CA PRO A 93 -7.78 6.10 -7.62
C PRO A 93 -7.99 5.09 -6.50
N THR A 94 -9.15 5.17 -5.87
CA THR A 94 -9.60 4.22 -4.86
C THR A 94 -10.95 3.65 -5.27
N PRO A 95 -11.24 2.41 -4.86
CA PRO A 95 -12.52 1.81 -5.19
C PRO A 95 -13.67 2.62 -4.62
N LYS A 96 -14.64 2.90 -5.45
CA LYS A 96 -15.98 3.26 -4.99
C LYS A 96 -16.65 1.95 -4.53
N ASN A 97 -17.45 2.01 -3.46
CA ASN A 97 -18.17 0.86 -2.87
C ASN A 97 -19.13 0.12 -3.83
N LYS A 98 -18.74 -0.05 -5.08
CA LYS A 98 -19.50 -0.78 -6.10
C LYS A 98 -18.88 -2.16 -6.30
N PRO A 99 -19.70 -3.21 -6.42
CA PRO A 99 -19.18 -4.53 -6.73
C PRO A 99 -18.40 -4.47 -8.05
N VAL A 100 -17.15 -4.95 -8.01
CA VAL A 100 -16.34 -5.05 -9.23
C VAL A 100 -16.73 -6.32 -9.96
N HIS A 101 -17.28 -6.16 -11.16
CA HIS A 101 -17.60 -7.31 -12.02
C HIS A 101 -16.32 -7.92 -12.59
N MET A 102 -16.32 -9.25 -12.77
CA MET A 102 -15.21 -9.99 -13.37
C MET A 102 -14.76 -9.40 -14.72
N LEU A 103 -15.69 -8.87 -15.50
CA LEU A 103 -15.40 -8.20 -16.77
C LEU A 103 -14.48 -6.98 -16.62
N VAL A 104 -14.58 -6.25 -15.50
CA VAL A 104 -13.68 -5.12 -15.22
C VAL A 104 -12.26 -5.61 -14.98
N ILE A 105 -12.10 -6.69 -14.20
CA ILE A 105 -10.78 -7.31 -13.94
C ILE A 105 -10.15 -7.77 -15.25
N ILE A 106 -10.91 -8.48 -16.10
CA ILE A 106 -10.44 -8.96 -17.40
C ILE A 106 -10.03 -7.77 -18.30
N LYS A 107 -10.82 -6.69 -18.32
CA LYS A 107 -10.51 -5.49 -19.08
C LYS A 107 -9.19 -4.86 -18.63
N GLU A 108 -9.01 -4.68 -17.32
CA GLU A 108 -7.79 -4.09 -16.78
C GLU A 108 -6.57 -5.01 -16.99
N PHE A 109 -6.75 -6.33 -16.91
CA PHE A 109 -5.72 -7.31 -17.25
C PHE A 109 -5.29 -7.20 -18.72
N ILE A 110 -6.25 -7.11 -19.66
CA ILE A 110 -5.95 -6.96 -21.09
C ILE A 110 -5.18 -5.65 -21.35
N LYS A 111 -5.58 -4.55 -20.71
CA LYS A 111 -4.84 -3.28 -20.81
C LYS A 111 -3.40 -3.42 -20.32
N THR A 112 -3.19 -4.06 -19.18
CA THR A 112 -1.85 -4.30 -18.63
C THR A 112 -1.02 -5.16 -19.57
N LYS A 113 -1.60 -6.27 -20.09
CA LYS A 113 -0.94 -7.13 -21.07
C LYS A 113 -0.53 -6.36 -22.33
N ASN A 114 -1.42 -5.51 -22.85
CA ASN A 114 -1.14 -4.70 -24.02
C ASN A 114 -0.05 -3.63 -23.75
N ALA A 115 -0.07 -3.01 -22.55
CA ALA A 115 0.94 -2.05 -22.14
C ALA A 115 2.33 -2.70 -22.02
N VAL A 116 2.41 -3.90 -21.46
CA VAL A 116 3.66 -4.67 -21.39
C VAL A 116 4.11 -5.10 -22.81
N GLY A 117 3.17 -5.54 -23.64
CA GLY A 117 3.44 -5.99 -25.01
C GLY A 117 4.40 -7.19 -25.05
N ASN A 118 5.31 -7.14 -26.00
CA ASN A 118 6.33 -8.19 -26.21
C ASN A 118 7.67 -7.85 -25.54
N ARG A 119 7.72 -6.94 -24.57
CA ARG A 119 8.96 -6.54 -23.90
C ARG A 119 9.55 -7.70 -23.13
N THR A 120 10.88 -7.80 -23.18
CA THR A 120 11.63 -8.77 -22.38
C THR A 120 11.77 -8.27 -20.94
N ALA A 121 12.22 -9.14 -20.03
CA ALA A 121 12.53 -8.74 -18.67
C ALA A 121 13.60 -7.66 -18.61
N GLU A 122 14.60 -7.76 -19.51
CA GLU A 122 15.68 -6.78 -19.67
C GLU A 122 15.15 -5.42 -20.13
N ASP A 123 14.18 -5.38 -21.04
CA ASP A 123 13.55 -4.14 -21.49
C ASP A 123 12.80 -3.46 -20.37
N ILE A 124 12.07 -4.25 -19.54
CA ILE A 124 11.34 -3.75 -18.37
C ILE A 124 12.30 -3.22 -17.31
N ALA A 125 13.43 -3.91 -17.07
CA ALA A 125 14.45 -3.49 -16.11
C ALA A 125 15.12 -2.15 -16.48
N ARG A 126 15.14 -1.80 -17.78
CA ARG A 126 15.71 -0.55 -18.31
C ARG A 126 14.71 0.61 -18.34
N LEU A 127 13.46 0.40 -17.92
CA LEU A 127 12.49 1.48 -17.87
C LEU A 127 12.93 2.57 -16.90
N PRO A 128 12.58 3.83 -17.16
CA PRO A 128 12.87 4.93 -16.25
C PRO A 128 12.19 4.70 -14.92
N GLU A 129 12.85 5.11 -13.83
CA GLU A 129 12.31 4.97 -12.49
C GLU A 129 11.13 5.92 -12.26
N LEU A 130 10.17 5.46 -11.49
CA LEU A 130 9.06 6.29 -11.03
C LEU A 130 9.56 7.22 -9.93
N ILE A 131 9.43 8.54 -10.13
CA ILE A 131 9.94 9.57 -9.21
C ILE A 131 8.81 10.18 -8.38
N ASP A 132 7.53 10.00 -8.74
CA ASP A 132 6.40 10.58 -8.00
C ASP A 132 6.20 9.82 -6.68
N ASP A 133 6.63 10.44 -5.57
CA ASP A 133 6.52 9.88 -4.21
C ASP A 133 5.09 9.50 -3.83
N ARG A 134 4.08 10.24 -4.30
CA ARG A 134 2.67 9.94 -4.00
C ARG A 134 2.27 8.59 -4.59
N ILE A 135 2.73 8.31 -5.80
CA ILE A 135 2.43 7.06 -6.50
C ILE A 135 3.20 5.91 -5.83
N ILE A 136 4.47 6.13 -5.50
CA ILE A 136 5.32 5.16 -4.81
C ILE A 136 4.69 4.78 -3.47
N MET A 137 4.32 5.76 -2.64
CA MET A 137 3.66 5.52 -1.35
C MET A 137 2.30 4.84 -1.52
N GLY A 138 1.53 5.24 -2.53
CA GLY A 138 0.26 4.60 -2.84
C GLY A 138 0.39 3.14 -3.29
N GLN A 139 1.45 2.79 -4.02
CA GLN A 139 1.78 1.41 -4.37
C GLN A 139 2.20 0.61 -3.14
N ARG A 140 3.11 1.16 -2.33
CA ARG A 140 3.54 0.53 -1.08
C ARG A 140 2.37 0.27 -0.13
N MET A 141 1.42 1.20 -0.05
CA MET A 141 0.21 1.00 0.74
C MET A 141 -0.66 -0.15 0.20
N LEU A 142 -0.79 -0.30 -1.13
CA LEU A 142 -1.49 -1.45 -1.73
C LEU A 142 -0.80 -2.77 -1.39
N GLU A 143 0.52 -2.79 -1.40
CA GLU A 143 1.30 -3.95 -1.00
C GLU A 143 1.01 -4.36 0.45
N LEU A 144 1.05 -3.39 1.37
CA LEU A 144 0.80 -3.64 2.79
C LEU A 144 -0.62 -4.18 3.07
N ILE A 145 -1.65 -3.68 2.37
CA ILE A 145 -3.02 -4.20 2.56
C ILE A 145 -3.29 -5.50 1.82
N SER A 146 -2.41 -5.94 0.93
CA SER A 146 -2.63 -7.15 0.13
C SER A 146 -2.81 -8.40 0.97
N THR A 147 -1.99 -8.54 2.01
CA THR A 147 -2.08 -9.66 2.96
C THR A 147 -3.40 -9.63 3.73
N SER A 148 -3.84 -8.46 4.17
CA SER A 148 -5.15 -8.27 4.82
C SER A 148 -6.30 -8.63 3.86
N CYS A 149 -6.24 -8.16 2.60
CA CYS A 149 -7.21 -8.52 1.57
C CYS A 149 -7.28 -10.03 1.33
N TYR A 150 -6.15 -10.73 1.46
CA TYR A 150 -6.10 -12.17 1.36
C TYR A 150 -6.70 -12.88 2.57
N GLN A 151 -6.43 -12.41 3.77
CA GLN A 151 -6.91 -13.02 5.03
C GLN A 151 -8.42 -12.85 5.24
N VAL A 152 -9.01 -11.73 4.85
CA VAL A 152 -10.48 -11.52 4.85
C VAL A 152 -11.19 -12.52 3.96
N SER A 153 -10.45 -13.44 3.33
CA SER A 153 -10.78 -14.42 2.32
C SER A 153 -11.76 -15.54 2.72
N THR A 154 -12.63 -15.35 3.67
CA THR A 154 -13.72 -16.30 3.95
C THR A 154 -15.08 -15.77 3.48
N ILE A 155 -15.51 -16.30 2.39
CA ILE A 155 -16.85 -16.69 1.92
C ILE A 155 -17.64 -15.74 1.00
N HIS A 156 -17.85 -14.46 1.19
CA HIS A 156 -18.69 -13.68 0.23
C HIS A 156 -18.22 -12.24 -0.01
N GLU A 157 -17.81 -11.54 1.02
CA GLU A 157 -17.28 -10.17 0.93
C GLU A 157 -15.93 -10.12 0.21
N ILE A 158 -15.19 -11.19 0.23
CA ILE A 158 -13.84 -11.38 -0.30
C ILE A 158 -13.73 -11.25 -1.79
N ARG A 159 -14.67 -11.83 -2.49
CA ARG A 159 -14.64 -11.73 -3.96
C ARG A 159 -14.68 -10.26 -4.37
N LYS A 160 -15.39 -9.43 -3.61
CA LYS A 160 -15.46 -7.99 -3.84
C LYS A 160 -14.13 -7.30 -3.52
N VAL A 161 -13.55 -7.54 -2.34
CA VAL A 161 -12.29 -6.92 -1.92
C VAL A 161 -11.12 -7.36 -2.79
N ASN A 162 -11.00 -8.66 -3.06
CA ASN A 162 -9.95 -9.19 -3.94
C ASN A 162 -10.11 -8.73 -5.39
N ALA A 163 -11.33 -8.72 -5.93
CA ALA A 163 -11.60 -8.19 -7.25
C ALA A 163 -11.20 -6.72 -7.37
N LEU A 164 -11.52 -5.97 -6.35
CA LEU A 164 -11.21 -4.57 -6.22
C LEU A 164 -9.71 -4.31 -6.14
N PHE A 165 -9.01 -5.03 -5.26
CA PHE A 165 -7.57 -4.98 -5.12
C PHE A 165 -6.87 -5.36 -6.45
N THR A 166 -7.27 -6.44 -7.08
CA THR A 166 -6.73 -6.88 -8.38
C THR A 166 -6.94 -5.82 -9.46
N THR A 167 -8.13 -5.21 -9.51
CA THR A 167 -8.43 -4.13 -10.46
C THR A 167 -7.51 -2.94 -10.24
N LEU A 168 -7.32 -2.50 -8.97
CA LEU A 168 -6.44 -1.38 -8.66
C LEU A 168 -4.98 -1.67 -8.99
N THR A 169 -4.53 -2.88 -8.71
CA THR A 169 -3.16 -3.32 -9.04
C THR A 169 -2.94 -3.23 -10.55
N PHE A 170 -3.86 -3.75 -11.36
CA PHE A 170 -3.76 -3.67 -12.81
C PHE A 170 -3.91 -2.23 -13.32
N GLN A 171 -4.81 -1.43 -12.76
CA GLN A 171 -4.94 -0.02 -13.13
C GLN A 171 -3.66 0.75 -12.83
N THR A 172 -3.05 0.53 -11.68
CA THR A 172 -1.77 1.15 -11.32
C THR A 172 -0.68 0.73 -12.30
N LEU A 173 -0.58 -0.56 -12.60
CA LEU A 173 0.42 -1.08 -13.52
C LEU A 173 0.31 -0.48 -14.92
N HIS A 174 -0.86 -0.58 -15.57
CA HIS A 174 -0.98 -0.12 -16.95
C HIS A 174 -0.96 1.41 -17.07
N HIS A 175 -1.38 2.14 -16.04
CA HIS A 175 -1.39 3.60 -16.06
C HIS A 175 0.01 4.19 -15.93
N TYR A 176 0.84 3.58 -15.08
CA TYR A 176 2.22 4.05 -14.86
C TYR A 176 3.27 3.33 -15.70
N PHE A 177 2.88 2.33 -16.46
CA PHE A 177 3.73 1.79 -17.50
C PHE A 177 3.86 2.84 -18.63
N PRO A 178 5.04 3.30 -19.03
CA PRO A 178 6.34 2.61 -19.05
C PRO A 178 7.31 2.97 -17.91
N LEU A 179 6.88 3.47 -16.77
CA LEU A 179 7.77 3.71 -15.64
C LEU A 179 8.00 2.41 -14.87
N LYS A 180 9.17 2.31 -14.25
CA LYS A 180 9.55 1.14 -13.45
C LYS A 180 8.68 1.08 -12.19
N VAL A 181 7.75 0.16 -12.17
CA VAL A 181 6.93 -0.14 -10.99
C VAL A 181 7.80 -0.86 -9.96
N GLN A 182 7.58 -0.60 -8.66
CA GLN A 182 8.38 -1.26 -7.63
C GLN A 182 8.31 -2.79 -7.76
N PRO A 183 9.45 -3.49 -7.67
CA PRO A 183 9.52 -4.95 -7.84
C PRO A 183 8.61 -5.72 -6.89
N SER A 184 8.36 -5.19 -5.69
CA SER A 184 7.48 -5.75 -4.68
C SER A 184 6.02 -5.95 -5.13
N MET A 185 5.57 -5.23 -6.17
CA MET A 185 4.24 -5.41 -6.75
C MET A 185 4.12 -6.68 -7.61
N PHE A 186 5.24 -7.22 -8.12
CA PHE A 186 5.23 -8.39 -8.99
C PHE A 186 4.76 -9.68 -8.31
N PRO A 187 5.15 -10.01 -7.06
CA PRO A 187 4.65 -11.19 -6.37
C PRO A 187 3.12 -11.22 -6.26
N LEU A 188 2.51 -10.06 -6.03
CA LEU A 188 1.06 -9.92 -5.94
C LEU A 188 0.39 -10.17 -7.28
N ILE A 189 0.98 -9.66 -8.36
CA ILE A 189 0.51 -9.88 -9.72
C ILE A 189 0.57 -11.38 -10.06
N VAL A 190 1.71 -12.01 -9.78
CA VAL A 190 1.91 -13.45 -10.02
C VAL A 190 0.95 -14.28 -9.20
N PHE A 191 0.72 -13.95 -7.94
CA PHE A 191 -0.20 -14.66 -7.07
C PHE A 191 -1.65 -14.59 -7.59
N TYR A 192 -2.12 -13.39 -7.96
CA TYR A 192 -3.47 -13.22 -8.50
C TYR A 192 -3.61 -13.79 -9.91
N LEU A 193 -2.58 -13.68 -10.73
CA LEU A 193 -2.54 -14.31 -12.05
C LEU A 193 -2.43 -15.82 -11.95
N GLY A 194 -1.72 -16.38 -10.97
CA GLY A 194 -1.70 -17.82 -10.68
C GLY A 194 -3.09 -18.39 -10.33
N LYS A 195 -3.94 -17.62 -9.64
CA LYS A 195 -5.35 -17.98 -9.45
C LYS A 195 -6.18 -17.90 -10.74
N LEU A 196 -5.88 -16.95 -11.63
CA LEU A 196 -6.48 -16.84 -12.96
C LEU A 196 -5.94 -17.91 -13.92
N ASN A 197 -4.76 -18.49 -13.64
CA ASN A 197 -4.16 -19.57 -14.44
C ASN A 197 -4.94 -20.89 -14.41
N LYS A 198 -5.73 -21.14 -13.37
CA LYS A 198 -6.77 -22.19 -13.44
C LYS A 198 -7.78 -21.94 -14.57
N LEU A 199 -7.74 -20.76 -15.19
CA LEU A 199 -8.52 -20.35 -16.37
C LEU A 199 -7.68 -20.29 -17.68
N GLY A 200 -6.45 -20.80 -17.69
CA GLY A 200 -5.67 -21.02 -18.92
C GLY A 200 -4.88 -19.82 -19.49
N CYS A 201 -4.73 -18.69 -18.76
CA CYS A 201 -4.20 -17.45 -19.36
C CYS A 201 -2.80 -16.99 -18.90
N VAL A 202 -2.00 -17.78 -18.14
CA VAL A 202 -0.94 -17.17 -17.31
C VAL A 202 0.49 -17.70 -17.49
N GLN A 203 0.77 -18.50 -18.50
CA GLN A 203 2.16 -18.98 -18.71
C GLN A 203 3.20 -17.85 -18.90
N SER A 204 2.80 -16.69 -19.43
CA SER A 204 3.72 -15.60 -19.77
C SER A 204 4.19 -14.79 -18.54
N VAL A 205 3.39 -14.70 -17.47
CA VAL A 205 3.75 -13.85 -16.31
C VAL A 205 4.63 -14.61 -15.31
N TYR A 206 4.49 -15.94 -15.23
CA TYR A 206 5.36 -16.79 -14.43
C TYR A 206 6.82 -16.75 -14.88
N LEU A 207 7.04 -16.63 -16.19
CA LEU A 207 8.38 -16.48 -16.78
C LEU A 207 9.04 -15.14 -16.45
N ILE A 208 8.25 -14.07 -16.27
CA ILE A 208 8.77 -12.75 -15.87
C ILE A 208 9.25 -12.80 -14.42
N TYR A 209 8.50 -13.41 -13.52
CA TYR A 209 8.87 -13.52 -12.09
C TYR A 209 10.17 -14.33 -11.89
N HIS A 210 10.30 -15.51 -12.50
CA HIS A 210 11.49 -16.37 -12.32
C HIS A 210 12.77 -15.81 -12.96
N LYS A 211 12.72 -14.78 -13.78
CA LYS A 211 13.91 -14.09 -14.32
C LYS A 211 14.34 -12.88 -13.49
N PHE A 212 13.51 -12.39 -12.56
CA PHE A 212 13.82 -11.22 -11.72
C PHE A 212 14.29 -11.58 -10.29
N TYR A 213 14.17 -12.84 -9.90
CA TYR A 213 14.71 -13.45 -8.67
C TYR A 213 15.53 -14.71 -9.02
#